data_adc59c08e754b4b44a28bea11a8a5782
#
_entry.id   adc59c08e754b4b44a28bea11a8a5782
#
_cell.length_a   1.000
_cell.length_b   1.000
_cell.length_c   1.000
_cell.angle_alpha   90.00
_cell.angle_beta   90.00
_cell.angle_gamma   90.00
#
_symmetry.space_group_name_H-M   'P 1'
#
loop_
_entity.id
_entity.type
_entity.pdbx_description
1 polymer ?
#
loop_
_entity_poly.entity_id
_entity_poly.type
_entity_poly.pdbx_seq_one_letter_code
_entity_poly.pdbx_strand_id
1 'polypeptide(L)'
;EREGAEPAEVAEPAEAEAVAGEKLLTRIAVIGMGRLGGAENGFGSDADVMFVHEPLDGADEDAAQEQAARIVNRTLALLKQPVKPAIRAERPLEVDADLRPEGKQGAIVRSLDSYRSYYERWAETWEFQALTRARPIAGDEALGEAFVELIDPYRYPATFTPEQVQQIRRMKARVENERMPHGADRTRQLKLGRGGLSDVEWLVQLVQLRHAHAVPGLRTTSTLKALDAAVEAGLVDAADAEILSGAWLLATKIRGGNVLRGVRQSDTLPSGRADLEAIARWCGYPAGSARALEEDYLRQTRNARKVYERLFFEEL
;
A
#
# COMPACT_ATOMS: atom_id res chain seq x y z
N GLU A 1 15.20 -38.63 31.91
CA GLU A 1 15.60 -37.31 32.47
C GLU A 1 15.69 -36.32 31.33
N ARG A 2 14.66 -35.52 31.11
CA ARG A 2 14.69 -34.30 30.29
C ARG A 2 14.27 -33.17 31.20
N GLU A 3 15.24 -32.34 31.56
CA GLU A 3 15.07 -31.11 32.32
C GLU A 3 14.04 -30.20 31.64
N GLY A 4 13.09 -29.73 32.44
CA GLY A 4 12.09 -28.78 32.05
C GLY A 4 12.71 -27.42 31.80
N ALA A 5 12.44 -26.87 30.62
CA ALA A 5 12.63 -25.46 30.36
C ALA A 5 11.49 -24.70 31.05
N GLU A 6 11.83 -23.85 31.98
CA GLU A 6 10.90 -22.89 32.59
C GLU A 6 10.30 -21.98 31.53
N PRO A 7 9.00 -21.68 31.57
CA PRO A 7 8.38 -20.72 30.65
C PRO A 7 8.91 -19.31 30.96
N ALA A 8 9.40 -18.63 29.92
CA ALA A 8 9.83 -17.24 29.99
C ALA A 8 8.73 -16.38 30.63
N GLU A 9 9.11 -15.68 31.65
CA GLU A 9 8.31 -14.73 32.43
C GLU A 9 7.68 -13.70 31.51
N VAL A 10 6.35 -13.73 31.42
CA VAL A 10 5.56 -12.74 30.67
C VAL A 10 5.63 -11.45 31.47
N ALA A 11 6.30 -10.43 30.90
CA ALA A 11 6.33 -9.08 31.47
C ALA A 11 4.90 -8.62 31.83
N GLU A 12 4.71 -8.26 33.08
CA GLU A 12 3.43 -7.97 33.71
C GLU A 12 2.77 -6.66 33.22
N PRO A 13 1.47 -6.48 33.48
CA PRO A 13 0.62 -5.40 32.96
C PRO A 13 0.88 -4.01 33.57
N ALA A 14 1.93 -3.81 34.34
CA ALA A 14 2.25 -2.53 35.02
C ALA A 14 2.44 -1.35 34.06
N GLU A 15 2.92 -1.59 32.82
CA GLU A 15 3.07 -0.52 31.83
C GLU A 15 1.74 -0.11 31.17
N ALA A 16 0.73 -0.98 31.17
CA ALA A 16 -0.59 -0.66 30.63
C ALA A 16 -1.42 0.25 31.57
N GLU A 17 -1.21 0.13 32.88
CA GLU A 17 -1.86 1.00 33.87
C GLU A 17 -1.25 2.41 33.90
N ALA A 18 0.03 2.55 33.58
CA ALA A 18 0.70 3.87 33.55
C ALA A 18 0.16 4.79 32.45
N VAL A 19 -0.36 4.25 31.34
CA VAL A 19 -0.93 5.05 30.24
C VAL A 19 -2.39 5.45 30.51
N ALA A 20 -3.12 4.71 31.30
CA ALA A 20 -4.54 4.97 31.58
C ALA A 20 -4.83 6.18 32.49
N GLY A 21 -3.79 6.73 33.15
CA GLY A 21 -3.89 7.90 34.03
C GLY A 21 -3.12 9.14 33.56
N GLU A 22 -2.37 9.05 32.48
CA GLU A 22 -1.58 10.17 31.94
C GLU A 22 -2.47 11.18 31.22
N LYS A 23 -2.29 12.49 31.52
CA LYS A 23 -2.98 13.55 30.78
C LYS A 23 -2.59 13.47 29.30
N LEU A 24 -3.57 13.47 28.42
CA LEU A 24 -3.33 13.50 27.00
C LEU A 24 -2.74 14.86 26.58
N LEU A 25 -1.63 14.83 25.88
CA LEU A 25 -0.90 16.02 25.40
C LEU A 25 -1.02 16.19 23.88
N THR A 26 -1.47 15.15 23.19
CA THR A 26 -1.49 15.12 21.72
C THR A 26 -2.67 14.32 21.19
N ARG A 27 -3.12 14.63 19.98
CA ARG A 27 -4.00 13.79 19.18
C ARG A 27 -3.19 13.12 18.06
N ILE A 28 -3.62 11.95 17.61
CA ILE A 28 -2.92 11.14 16.63
C ILE A 28 -3.89 10.67 15.57
N ALA A 29 -3.46 10.74 14.30
CA ALA A 29 -4.15 10.13 13.18
C ALA A 29 -3.26 9.08 12.51
N VAL A 30 -3.87 8.01 12.03
CA VAL A 30 -3.23 6.95 11.23
C VAL A 30 -3.64 7.09 9.78
N ILE A 31 -2.67 7.24 8.92
CA ILE A 31 -2.86 7.40 7.49
C ILE A 31 -2.49 6.09 6.80
N GLY A 32 -3.46 5.41 6.24
CA GLY A 32 -3.23 4.25 5.39
C GLY A 32 -2.61 4.66 4.06
N MET A 33 -1.58 3.94 3.66
CA MET A 33 -0.83 4.13 2.43
C MET A 33 -0.97 2.91 1.51
N GLY A 34 -0.36 2.96 0.34
CA GLY A 34 -0.31 1.84 -0.57
C GLY A 34 -1.68 1.20 -0.83
N ARG A 35 -1.75 -0.12 -0.77
CA ARG A 35 -3.02 -0.84 -0.97
C ARG A 35 -4.00 -0.68 0.20
N LEU A 36 -3.51 -0.46 1.41
CA LEU A 36 -4.36 -0.18 2.58
C LEU A 36 -5.08 1.16 2.42
N GLY A 37 -4.35 2.20 2.03
CA GLY A 37 -4.94 3.51 1.74
C GLY A 37 -5.96 3.46 0.60
N GLY A 38 -5.72 2.64 -0.42
CA GLY A 38 -6.64 2.39 -1.53
C GLY A 38 -7.88 1.55 -1.18
N ALA A 39 -7.97 1.01 0.02
CA ALA A 39 -8.95 -0.02 0.40
C ALA A 39 -8.91 -1.26 -0.52
N GLU A 40 -7.71 -1.62 -0.97
CA GLU A 40 -7.44 -2.70 -1.93
C GLU A 40 -6.54 -3.79 -1.33
N ASN A 41 -6.41 -3.83 0.01
CA ASN A 41 -5.65 -4.87 0.70
C ASN A 41 -6.23 -6.25 0.42
N GLY A 42 -5.33 -7.18 0.08
CA GLY A 42 -5.64 -8.60 0.02
C GLY A 42 -5.32 -9.33 1.33
N PHE A 43 -5.68 -10.60 1.41
CA PHE A 43 -5.29 -11.45 2.51
C PHE A 43 -3.77 -11.48 2.67
N GLY A 44 -3.29 -11.34 3.92
CA GLY A 44 -1.87 -11.38 4.26
C GLY A 44 -1.04 -10.21 3.70
N SER A 45 -1.68 -9.12 3.26
CA SER A 45 -0.97 -7.90 2.87
C SER A 45 -0.48 -7.16 4.10
N ASP A 46 0.70 -6.53 3.98
CA ASP A 46 1.22 -5.60 4.96
C ASP A 46 0.30 -4.37 5.07
N ALA A 47 0.29 -3.74 6.21
CA ALA A 47 -0.38 -2.48 6.44
C ALA A 47 0.64 -1.34 6.30
N ASP A 48 0.67 -0.73 5.10
CA ASP A 48 1.46 0.48 4.86
C ASP A 48 0.79 1.66 5.56
N VAL A 49 1.49 2.33 6.50
CA VAL A 49 0.91 3.45 7.26
C VAL A 49 1.91 4.59 7.48
N MET A 50 1.37 5.77 7.73
CA MET A 50 2.08 6.88 8.36
C MET A 50 1.32 7.34 9.60
N PHE A 51 2.03 7.90 10.57
CA PHE A 51 1.45 8.43 11.80
C PHE A 51 1.66 9.93 11.86
N VAL A 52 0.57 10.65 12.10
CA VAL A 52 0.55 12.10 12.26
C VAL A 52 0.08 12.41 13.66
N HIS A 53 0.70 13.40 14.32
CA HIS A 53 0.20 13.91 15.58
C HIS A 53 0.08 15.43 15.56
N GLU A 54 -0.63 15.96 16.53
CA GLU A 54 -0.74 17.38 16.77
C GLU A 54 -0.84 17.62 18.26
N PRO A 55 0.02 18.49 18.85
CA PRO A 55 -0.07 18.87 20.25
C PRO A 55 -1.44 19.47 20.57
N LEU A 56 -1.96 19.17 21.75
CA LEU A 56 -3.17 19.82 22.26
C LEU A 56 -2.85 21.24 22.74
N ASP A 57 -3.84 22.13 22.77
CA ASP A 57 -3.68 23.51 23.18
C ASP A 57 -3.01 23.65 24.54
N GLY A 58 -1.88 24.38 24.57
CA GLY A 58 -1.09 24.60 25.76
C GLY A 58 -0.24 23.41 26.21
N ALA A 59 -0.16 22.34 25.43
CA ALA A 59 0.80 21.26 25.66
C ALA A 59 2.21 21.69 25.23
N ASP A 60 3.21 21.19 25.93
CA ASP A 60 4.60 21.29 25.50
C ASP A 60 4.83 20.41 24.27
N GLU A 61 5.43 20.96 23.22
CA GLU A 61 5.57 20.28 21.92
C GLU A 61 6.48 19.05 22.02
N ASP A 62 7.58 19.14 22.77
CA ASP A 62 8.52 18.01 22.92
C ASP A 62 7.86 16.88 23.73
N ALA A 63 7.17 17.22 24.83
CA ALA A 63 6.42 16.24 25.62
C ALA A 63 5.28 15.59 24.81
N ALA A 64 4.59 16.34 23.95
CA ALA A 64 3.55 15.84 23.07
C ALA A 64 4.13 14.88 22.01
N GLN A 65 5.28 15.23 21.41
CA GLN A 65 6.00 14.36 20.45
C GLN A 65 6.45 13.06 21.12
N GLU A 66 7.02 13.12 22.33
CA GLU A 66 7.41 11.93 23.09
C GLU A 66 6.21 11.05 23.43
N GLN A 67 5.11 11.66 23.88
CA GLN A 67 3.87 10.91 24.16
C GLN A 67 3.32 10.24 22.88
N ALA A 68 3.28 10.95 21.76
CA ALA A 68 2.87 10.40 20.47
C ALA A 68 3.72 9.19 20.08
N ALA A 69 5.04 9.30 20.20
CA ALA A 69 5.96 8.20 19.89
C ALA A 69 5.75 6.98 20.81
N ARG A 70 5.51 7.19 22.11
CA ARG A 70 5.19 6.08 23.04
C ARG A 70 3.88 5.38 22.64
N ILE A 71 2.82 6.15 22.34
CA ILE A 71 1.51 5.61 21.95
C ILE A 71 1.66 4.78 20.66
N VAL A 72 2.31 5.32 19.62
CA VAL A 72 2.51 4.64 18.35
C VAL A 72 3.32 3.36 18.53
N ASN A 73 4.45 3.41 19.24
CA ASN A 73 5.28 2.23 19.50
C ASN A 73 4.50 1.15 20.27
N ARG A 74 3.69 1.55 21.26
CA ARG A 74 2.84 0.62 22.00
C ARG A 74 1.78 -0.02 21.11
N THR A 75 1.14 0.76 20.26
CA THR A 75 0.16 0.28 19.28
C THR A 75 0.80 -0.75 18.33
N LEU A 76 1.97 -0.44 17.79
CA LEU A 76 2.71 -1.36 16.92
C LEU A 76 3.10 -2.66 17.64
N ALA A 77 3.49 -2.56 18.91
CA ALA A 77 3.82 -3.73 19.74
C ALA A 77 2.58 -4.61 19.99
N LEU A 78 1.41 -4.00 20.25
CA LEU A 78 0.15 -4.72 20.43
C LEU A 78 -0.29 -5.45 19.16
N LEU A 79 -0.17 -4.81 18.00
CA LEU A 79 -0.54 -5.41 16.71
C LEU A 79 0.35 -6.60 16.32
N LYS A 80 1.59 -6.65 16.82
CA LYS A 80 2.51 -7.77 16.63
C LYS A 80 2.27 -8.95 17.57
N GLN A 81 1.45 -8.77 18.61
CA GLN A 81 1.18 -9.86 19.55
C GLN A 81 0.26 -10.91 18.92
N PRO A 82 0.52 -12.20 19.16
CA PRO A 82 -0.37 -13.24 18.68
C PRO A 82 -1.73 -13.13 19.38
N VAL A 83 -2.80 -13.31 18.60
CA VAL A 83 -4.17 -13.36 19.12
C VAL A 83 -4.34 -14.56 20.06
N LYS A 84 -5.05 -14.39 21.18
CA LYS A 84 -5.37 -15.46 22.13
C LYS A 84 -6.88 -15.71 22.16
N PRO A 85 -7.35 -16.97 21.99
CA PRO A 85 -6.57 -18.20 21.74
C PRO A 85 -5.90 -18.18 20.36
N ALA A 86 -4.71 -18.78 20.26
CA ALA A 86 -3.93 -18.78 19.03
C ALA A 86 -4.67 -19.51 17.90
N ILE A 87 -4.89 -18.81 16.80
CA ILE A 87 -5.43 -19.37 15.57
C ILE A 87 -4.23 -19.74 14.67
N ARG A 88 -4.05 -21.03 14.40
CA ARG A 88 -2.87 -21.55 13.67
C ARG A 88 -2.62 -20.91 12.30
N ALA A 89 -3.67 -20.41 11.66
CA ALA A 89 -3.60 -19.80 10.34
C ALA A 89 -3.43 -18.28 10.39
N GLU A 90 -3.55 -17.67 11.56
CA GLU A 90 -3.47 -16.22 11.71
C GLU A 90 -2.03 -15.78 11.89
N ARG A 91 -1.64 -14.81 11.10
CA ARG A 91 -0.34 -14.13 11.22
C ARG A 91 -0.55 -12.81 11.92
N PRO A 92 0.41 -12.38 12.74
CA PRO A 92 0.43 -10.99 13.21
C PRO A 92 0.36 -10.04 12.02
N LEU A 93 -0.35 -8.93 12.19
CA LEU A 93 -0.39 -7.87 11.18
C LEU A 93 1.00 -7.26 11.06
N GLU A 94 1.59 -7.36 9.88
CA GLU A 94 2.83 -6.66 9.55
C GLU A 94 2.48 -5.21 9.22
N VAL A 95 2.97 -4.27 10.03
CA VAL A 95 2.79 -2.84 9.80
C VAL A 95 4.10 -2.26 9.29
N ASP A 96 4.04 -1.66 8.10
CA ASP A 96 5.14 -0.97 7.45
C ASP A 96 4.89 0.54 7.49
N ALA A 97 5.80 1.28 8.13
CA ALA A 97 5.76 2.73 8.21
C ALA A 97 6.92 3.39 7.44
N ASP A 98 7.58 2.68 6.53
CA ASP A 98 8.78 3.13 5.83
C ASP A 98 8.51 4.19 4.74
N LEU A 99 7.23 4.44 4.40
CA LEU A 99 6.83 5.54 3.51
C LEU A 99 6.81 6.92 4.19
N ARG A 100 7.10 6.99 5.50
CA ARG A 100 7.25 8.26 6.19
C ARG A 100 8.48 9.04 5.72
N PRO A 101 8.51 10.37 5.91
CA PRO A 101 9.68 11.19 5.63
C PRO A 101 10.98 10.58 6.19
N GLU A 102 12.03 10.56 5.38
CA GLU A 102 13.34 9.96 5.68
C GLU A 102 13.29 8.42 5.92
N GLY A 103 12.18 7.77 5.62
CA GLY A 103 12.02 6.32 5.75
C GLY A 103 12.35 5.81 7.15
N LYS A 104 13.13 4.74 7.25
CA LYS A 104 13.53 4.11 8.53
C LYS A 104 14.35 5.03 9.46
N GLN A 105 14.99 6.06 8.92
CA GLN A 105 15.79 7.00 9.69
C GLN A 105 14.93 8.10 10.33
N GLY A 106 13.77 8.38 9.76
CA GLY A 106 12.86 9.39 10.27
C GLY A 106 12.08 8.95 11.50
N ALA A 107 11.59 9.93 12.28
CA ALA A 107 10.73 9.69 13.43
C ALA A 107 9.49 8.86 13.02
N ILE A 108 9.08 7.92 13.88
CA ILE A 108 7.94 7.02 13.61
C ILE A 108 6.61 7.76 13.49
N VAL A 109 6.48 8.87 14.20
CA VAL A 109 5.35 9.80 14.16
C VAL A 109 5.89 11.22 14.08
N ARG A 110 5.25 12.09 13.31
CA ARG A 110 5.63 13.49 13.14
C ARG A 110 4.42 14.38 13.35
N SER A 111 4.68 15.61 13.81
CA SER A 111 3.62 16.63 13.85
C SER A 111 3.19 17.04 12.44
N LEU A 112 1.95 17.52 12.32
CA LEU A 112 1.40 18.03 11.06
C LEU A 112 2.29 19.13 10.46
N ASP A 113 2.83 20.02 11.28
CA ASP A 113 3.74 21.09 10.83
C ASP A 113 5.11 20.54 10.39
N SER A 114 5.60 19.47 11.01
CA SER A 114 6.80 18.78 10.54
C SER A 114 6.60 18.16 9.16
N TYR A 115 5.42 17.56 8.89
CA TYR A 115 5.06 17.07 7.54
C TYR A 115 4.98 18.22 6.53
N ARG A 116 4.36 19.35 6.90
CA ARG A 116 4.29 20.55 6.05
C ARG A 116 5.69 21.00 5.63
N SER A 117 6.55 21.20 6.61
CA SER A 117 7.94 21.66 6.37
C SER A 117 8.73 20.69 5.51
N TYR A 118 8.48 19.37 5.66
CA TYR A 118 9.16 18.35 4.87
C TYR A 118 8.70 18.37 3.41
N TYR A 119 7.39 18.34 3.16
CA TYR A 119 6.86 18.31 1.79
C TYR A 119 7.15 19.60 1.02
N GLU A 120 7.27 20.73 1.68
CA GLU A 120 7.65 21.99 1.06
C GLU A 120 9.10 22.05 0.59
N ARG A 121 10.02 21.33 1.25
CA ARG A 121 11.46 21.55 1.07
C ARG A 121 12.24 20.35 0.58
N TRP A 122 11.85 19.15 0.97
CA TRP A 122 12.70 17.96 0.86
C TRP A 122 12.08 16.79 0.08
N ALA A 123 10.76 16.79 -0.05
CA ALA A 123 10.08 15.65 -0.64
C ALA A 123 10.39 15.50 -2.15
N GLU A 124 10.56 14.26 -2.56
CA GLU A 124 10.83 13.87 -3.93
C GLU A 124 9.55 13.48 -4.68
N THR A 125 9.57 13.52 -6.00
CA THR A 125 8.42 13.24 -6.86
C THR A 125 7.77 11.86 -6.60
N TRP A 126 8.56 10.84 -6.24
CA TRP A 126 8.03 9.52 -5.92
C TRP A 126 7.21 9.50 -4.62
N GLU A 127 7.51 10.40 -3.67
CA GLU A 127 6.71 10.55 -2.46
C GLU A 127 5.34 11.13 -2.80
N PHE A 128 5.26 12.11 -3.70
CA PHE A 128 3.99 12.65 -4.20
C PHE A 128 3.14 11.56 -4.86
N GLN A 129 3.79 10.65 -5.61
CA GLN A 129 3.10 9.47 -6.15
C GLN A 129 2.58 8.56 -5.03
N ALA A 130 3.36 8.27 -4.00
CA ALA A 130 2.92 7.45 -2.86
C ALA A 130 1.71 8.09 -2.15
N LEU A 131 1.69 9.44 -2.01
CA LEU A 131 0.59 10.17 -1.40
C LEU A 131 -0.75 10.06 -2.15
N THR A 132 -0.77 9.69 -3.43
CA THR A 132 -2.04 9.43 -4.15
C THR A 132 -2.88 8.33 -3.49
N ARG A 133 -2.25 7.51 -2.65
CA ARG A 133 -2.89 6.41 -1.89
C ARG A 133 -3.14 6.75 -0.42
N ALA A 134 -2.78 7.95 0.03
CA ALA A 134 -2.93 8.36 1.42
C ALA A 134 -4.40 8.59 1.79
N ARG A 135 -4.86 7.92 2.86
CA ARG A 135 -6.22 8.04 3.39
C ARG A 135 -6.21 7.86 4.91
N PRO A 136 -6.89 8.73 5.69
CA PRO A 136 -7.09 8.51 7.12
C PRO A 136 -7.85 7.20 7.36
N ILE A 137 -7.38 6.39 8.29
CA ILE A 137 -7.98 5.07 8.58
C ILE A 137 -8.31 4.86 10.06
N ALA A 138 -7.68 5.61 10.95
CA ALA A 138 -7.92 5.52 12.39
C ALA A 138 -7.40 6.78 13.12
N GLY A 139 -7.80 6.94 14.37
CA GLY A 139 -7.38 8.03 15.24
C GLY A 139 -8.28 9.25 15.15
N ASP A 140 -7.70 10.43 15.30
CA ASP A 140 -8.42 11.71 15.25
C ASP A 140 -8.82 12.05 13.81
N GLU A 141 -10.12 12.17 13.57
CA GLU A 141 -10.70 12.39 12.23
C GLU A 141 -10.30 13.77 11.69
N ALA A 142 -10.42 14.82 12.51
CA ALA A 142 -10.12 16.18 12.09
C ALA A 142 -8.63 16.35 11.74
N LEU A 143 -7.73 15.72 12.49
CA LEU A 143 -6.31 15.70 12.17
C LEU A 143 -6.03 14.90 10.89
N GLY A 144 -6.74 13.79 10.69
CA GLY A 144 -6.66 13.02 9.45
C GLY A 144 -7.07 13.83 8.23
N GLU A 145 -8.16 14.57 8.32
CA GLU A 145 -8.63 15.49 7.27
C GLU A 145 -7.64 16.64 7.03
N ALA A 146 -7.12 17.27 8.10
CA ALA A 146 -6.09 18.30 7.97
C ALA A 146 -4.81 17.79 7.29
N PHE A 147 -4.42 16.54 7.53
CA PHE A 147 -3.31 15.92 6.81
C PHE A 147 -3.64 15.74 5.31
N VAL A 148 -4.85 15.31 4.97
CA VAL A 148 -5.29 15.18 3.57
C VAL A 148 -5.26 16.54 2.87
N GLU A 149 -5.76 17.59 3.49
CA GLU A 149 -5.71 18.94 2.95
C GLU A 149 -4.27 19.42 2.73
N LEU A 150 -3.39 19.11 3.66
CA LEU A 150 -1.96 19.45 3.56
C LEU A 150 -1.31 18.78 2.34
N ILE A 151 -1.60 17.51 2.07
CA ILE A 151 -0.95 16.76 1.00
C ILE A 151 -1.59 16.91 -0.38
N ASP A 152 -2.82 17.40 -0.47
CA ASP A 152 -3.57 17.54 -1.73
C ASP A 152 -2.82 18.32 -2.82
N PRO A 153 -2.15 19.45 -2.53
CA PRO A 153 -1.36 20.18 -3.53
C PRO A 153 -0.19 19.37 -4.11
N TYR A 154 0.34 18.41 -3.38
CA TYR A 154 1.47 17.58 -3.79
C TYR A 154 1.03 16.36 -4.59
N ARG A 155 -0.05 15.70 -4.18
CA ARG A 155 -0.57 14.51 -4.88
C ARG A 155 -1.46 14.83 -6.09
N TYR A 156 -1.99 16.07 -6.16
CA TYR A 156 -2.81 16.57 -7.26
C TYR A 156 -2.32 17.96 -7.72
N PRO A 157 -1.05 18.07 -8.12
CA PRO A 157 -0.44 19.35 -8.42
C PRO A 157 -1.09 20.01 -9.65
N ALA A 158 -1.14 21.34 -9.64
CA ALA A 158 -1.64 22.11 -10.78
C ALA A 158 -0.79 21.93 -12.06
N THR A 159 0.48 21.62 -11.88
CA THR A 159 1.42 21.34 -12.96
C THR A 159 2.31 20.16 -12.60
N PHE A 160 2.40 19.18 -13.50
CA PHE A 160 3.32 18.05 -13.37
C PHE A 160 4.24 18.04 -14.58
N THR A 161 5.53 18.31 -14.36
CA THR A 161 6.46 18.60 -15.46
C THR A 161 6.97 17.34 -16.17
N PRO A 162 7.46 17.44 -17.41
CA PRO A 162 8.09 16.32 -18.11
C PRO A 162 9.26 15.70 -17.34
N GLU A 163 10.02 16.51 -16.58
CA GLU A 163 11.11 16.04 -15.73
C GLU A 163 10.59 15.16 -14.58
N GLN A 164 9.47 15.55 -13.97
CA GLN A 164 8.79 14.75 -12.92
C GLN A 164 8.26 13.44 -13.50
N VAL A 165 7.66 13.46 -14.69
CA VAL A 165 7.27 12.22 -15.41
C VAL A 165 8.48 11.29 -15.58
N GLN A 166 9.62 11.82 -16.02
CA GLN A 166 10.84 11.03 -16.18
C GLN A 166 11.38 10.48 -14.85
N GLN A 167 11.24 11.23 -13.76
CA GLN A 167 11.61 10.73 -12.42
C GLN A 167 10.73 9.53 -12.02
N ILE A 168 9.42 9.59 -12.24
CA ILE A 168 8.51 8.46 -11.99
C ILE A 168 8.89 7.25 -12.85
N ARG A 169 9.16 7.44 -14.14
CA ARG A 169 9.57 6.35 -15.05
C ARG A 169 10.90 5.70 -14.61
N ARG A 170 11.88 6.48 -14.19
CA ARG A 170 13.17 5.98 -13.66
C ARG A 170 12.96 5.21 -12.36
N MET A 171 12.14 5.73 -11.44
CA MET A 171 11.81 5.06 -10.19
C MET A 171 11.11 3.73 -10.44
N LYS A 172 10.16 3.67 -11.36
CA LYS A 172 9.50 2.42 -11.76
C LYS A 172 10.49 1.38 -12.26
N ALA A 173 11.39 1.77 -13.17
CA ALA A 173 12.42 0.89 -13.70
C ALA A 173 13.38 0.40 -12.60
N ARG A 174 13.74 1.28 -11.67
CA ARG A 174 14.57 0.93 -10.50
C ARG A 174 13.87 -0.10 -9.61
N VAL A 175 12.62 0.13 -9.24
CA VAL A 175 11.82 -0.79 -8.40
C VAL A 175 11.68 -2.16 -9.07
N GLU A 176 11.42 -2.22 -10.39
CA GLU A 176 11.34 -3.48 -11.13
C GLU A 176 12.66 -4.27 -11.13
N ASN A 177 13.79 -3.59 -11.12
CA ASN A 177 15.11 -4.25 -11.13
C ASN A 177 15.57 -4.65 -9.72
N GLU A 178 15.39 -3.79 -8.73
CA GLU A 178 15.92 -3.99 -7.37
C GLU A 178 15.04 -4.89 -6.51
N ARG A 179 13.70 -4.84 -6.69
CA ARG A 179 12.75 -5.60 -5.86
C ARG A 179 12.28 -6.91 -6.49
N MET A 180 12.63 -7.18 -7.74
CA MET A 180 12.32 -8.46 -8.36
C MET A 180 13.15 -9.57 -7.71
N PRO A 181 12.55 -10.65 -7.18
CA PRO A 181 13.31 -11.75 -6.60
C PRO A 181 14.26 -12.38 -7.63
N HIS A 182 15.47 -12.68 -7.19
CA HIS A 182 16.47 -13.33 -8.06
C HIS A 182 15.93 -14.65 -8.64
N GLY A 183 16.06 -14.81 -9.95
CA GLY A 183 15.60 -16.01 -10.66
C GLY A 183 14.08 -16.13 -10.83
N ALA A 184 13.30 -15.12 -10.42
CA ALA A 184 11.87 -15.14 -10.63
C ALA A 184 11.50 -15.02 -12.12
N ASP A 185 10.56 -15.84 -12.55
CA ASP A 185 9.93 -15.69 -13.87
C ASP A 185 9.06 -14.44 -13.88
N ARG A 186 9.50 -13.42 -14.59
CA ARG A 186 8.81 -12.12 -14.70
C ARG A 186 7.40 -12.23 -15.29
N THR A 187 7.11 -13.29 -16.05
CA THR A 187 5.78 -13.50 -16.62
C THR A 187 4.80 -14.12 -15.62
N ARG A 188 5.32 -14.75 -14.57
CA ARG A 188 4.54 -15.38 -13.50
C ARG A 188 4.46 -14.55 -12.22
N GLN A 189 5.18 -13.43 -12.16
CA GLN A 189 5.21 -12.55 -10.99
C GLN A 189 4.00 -11.62 -11.00
N LEU A 190 3.11 -11.77 -10.01
CA LEU A 190 1.81 -11.10 -9.95
C LEU A 190 1.91 -9.61 -9.64
N LYS A 191 2.85 -9.20 -8.79
CA LYS A 191 3.00 -7.82 -8.33
C LYS A 191 3.92 -7.00 -9.24
N LEU A 192 5.16 -7.45 -9.41
CA LEU A 192 6.20 -6.73 -10.13
C LEU A 192 6.42 -7.23 -11.56
N GLY A 193 5.70 -8.28 -11.97
CA GLY A 193 5.80 -8.85 -13.31
C GLY A 193 5.21 -7.92 -14.38
N ARG A 194 5.59 -8.17 -15.63
CA ARG A 194 5.12 -7.40 -16.78
C ARG A 194 3.61 -7.51 -16.95
N GLY A 195 2.91 -6.39 -16.95
CA GLY A 195 1.45 -6.33 -16.99
C GLY A 195 0.77 -6.77 -15.69
N GLY A 196 1.54 -6.92 -14.61
CA GLY A 196 1.03 -7.23 -13.27
C GLY A 196 0.48 -6.00 -12.53
N LEU A 197 0.23 -6.18 -11.23
CA LEU A 197 -0.42 -5.15 -10.41
C LEU A 197 0.29 -3.80 -10.46
N SER A 198 1.62 -3.82 -10.32
CA SER A 198 2.44 -2.61 -10.27
C SER A 198 2.38 -1.78 -11.56
N ASP A 199 2.25 -2.40 -12.74
CA ASP A 199 2.15 -1.67 -13.99
C ASP A 199 0.85 -0.86 -14.04
N VAL A 200 -0.26 -1.47 -13.67
CA VAL A 200 -1.57 -0.80 -13.64
C VAL A 200 -1.59 0.31 -12.57
N GLU A 201 -1.13 0.01 -11.37
CA GLU A 201 -1.11 0.97 -10.26
C GLU A 201 -0.24 2.21 -10.59
N TRP A 202 0.95 2.02 -11.16
CA TRP A 202 1.83 3.13 -11.52
C TRP A 202 1.30 3.97 -12.68
N LEU A 203 0.67 3.34 -13.67
CA LEU A 203 0.01 4.06 -14.75
C LEU A 203 -1.11 4.96 -14.21
N VAL A 204 -2.01 4.39 -13.40
CA VAL A 204 -3.12 5.14 -12.82
C VAL A 204 -2.62 6.29 -11.93
N GLN A 205 -1.61 6.07 -11.11
CA GLN A 205 -1.01 7.13 -10.28
C GLN A 205 -0.37 8.22 -11.14
N LEU A 206 0.27 7.88 -12.26
CA LEU A 206 0.80 8.90 -13.18
C LEU A 206 -0.31 9.73 -13.82
N VAL A 207 -1.43 9.10 -14.21
CA VAL A 207 -2.63 9.82 -14.70
C VAL A 207 -3.16 10.78 -13.62
N GLN A 208 -3.23 10.32 -12.37
CA GLN A 208 -3.68 11.15 -11.24
C GLN A 208 -2.75 12.36 -11.03
N LEU A 209 -1.43 12.15 -10.96
CA LEU A 209 -0.45 13.22 -10.78
C LEU A 209 -0.54 14.29 -11.89
N ARG A 210 -0.86 13.89 -13.10
CA ARG A 210 -0.93 14.81 -14.25
C ARG A 210 -2.25 15.52 -14.41
N HIS A 211 -3.36 14.87 -14.03
CA HIS A 211 -4.69 15.32 -14.45
C HIS A 211 -5.67 15.55 -13.30
N ALA A 212 -5.43 15.01 -12.10
CA ALA A 212 -6.40 15.10 -11.01
C ALA A 212 -6.64 16.53 -10.50
N HIS A 213 -5.74 17.47 -10.76
CA HIS A 213 -6.00 18.88 -10.48
C HIS A 213 -7.21 19.39 -11.26
N ALA A 214 -7.26 19.09 -12.55
CA ALA A 214 -8.32 19.54 -13.47
C ALA A 214 -9.52 18.59 -13.51
N VAL A 215 -9.34 17.30 -13.14
CA VAL A 215 -10.35 16.25 -13.21
C VAL A 215 -10.64 15.72 -11.79
N PRO A 216 -11.63 16.28 -11.07
CA PRO A 216 -11.92 15.92 -9.68
C PRO A 216 -12.23 14.43 -9.47
N GLY A 217 -12.82 13.73 -10.46
CA GLY A 217 -13.10 12.29 -10.39
C GLY A 217 -11.84 11.43 -10.19
N LEU A 218 -10.67 11.93 -10.58
CA LEU A 218 -9.38 11.26 -10.37
C LEU A 218 -8.87 11.38 -8.91
N ARG A 219 -9.45 12.23 -8.08
CA ARG A 219 -9.05 12.42 -6.67
C ARG A 219 -9.60 11.30 -5.79
N THR A 220 -9.16 10.10 -6.05
CA THR A 220 -9.53 8.88 -5.31
C THR A 220 -8.30 8.05 -5.01
N THR A 221 -8.31 7.32 -3.91
CA THR A 221 -7.23 6.39 -3.56
C THR A 221 -7.40 5.00 -4.19
N SER A 222 -8.55 4.71 -4.82
CA SER A 222 -8.82 3.42 -5.48
C SER A 222 -8.29 3.41 -6.91
N THR A 223 -7.53 2.36 -7.25
CA THR A 223 -6.99 2.14 -8.59
C THR A 223 -8.09 2.04 -9.65
N LEU A 224 -9.11 1.23 -9.39
CA LEU A 224 -10.17 1.00 -10.36
C LEU A 224 -11.08 2.23 -10.54
N LYS A 225 -11.44 2.91 -9.46
CA LYS A 225 -12.22 4.15 -9.55
C LYS A 225 -11.48 5.26 -10.29
N ALA A 226 -10.15 5.37 -10.08
CA ALA A 226 -9.34 6.33 -10.82
C ALA A 226 -9.25 5.96 -12.31
N LEU A 227 -9.20 4.67 -12.64
CA LEU A 227 -9.21 4.20 -14.01
C LEU A 227 -10.56 4.49 -14.70
N ASP A 228 -11.68 4.26 -14.01
CA ASP A 228 -13.02 4.60 -14.50
C ASP A 228 -13.14 6.11 -14.75
N ALA A 229 -12.69 6.94 -13.81
CA ALA A 229 -12.68 8.40 -13.97
C ALA A 229 -11.77 8.88 -15.12
N ALA A 230 -10.66 8.16 -15.37
CA ALA A 230 -9.79 8.45 -16.51
C ALA A 230 -10.49 8.16 -17.86
N VAL A 231 -11.32 7.13 -17.92
CA VAL A 231 -12.16 6.83 -19.09
C VAL A 231 -13.22 7.91 -19.29
N GLU A 232 -13.94 8.28 -18.22
CA GLU A 232 -14.97 9.33 -18.27
C GLU A 232 -14.39 10.68 -18.72
N ALA A 233 -13.14 10.97 -18.36
CA ALA A 233 -12.44 12.17 -18.78
C ALA A 233 -11.79 12.08 -20.17
N GLY A 234 -11.87 10.93 -20.86
CA GLY A 234 -11.25 10.72 -22.17
C GLY A 234 -9.72 10.64 -22.15
N LEU A 235 -9.11 10.35 -20.99
CA LEU A 235 -7.66 10.23 -20.81
C LEU A 235 -7.15 8.80 -21.08
N VAL A 236 -8.04 7.82 -20.99
CA VAL A 236 -7.77 6.40 -21.28
C VAL A 236 -8.96 5.85 -22.05
N ASP A 237 -8.70 5.08 -23.10
CA ASP A 237 -9.76 4.42 -23.86
C ASP A 237 -10.43 3.32 -23.03
N ALA A 238 -11.76 3.16 -23.19
CA ALA A 238 -12.54 2.16 -22.45
C ALA A 238 -12.02 0.73 -22.66
N ALA A 239 -11.58 0.39 -23.88
CA ALA A 239 -11.01 -0.92 -24.18
C ALA A 239 -9.68 -1.17 -23.45
N ASP A 240 -8.84 -0.15 -23.33
CA ASP A 240 -7.59 -0.22 -22.58
C ASP A 240 -7.85 -0.36 -21.08
N ALA A 241 -8.81 0.39 -20.56
CA ALA A 241 -9.20 0.29 -19.17
C ALA A 241 -9.76 -1.10 -18.81
N GLU A 242 -10.53 -1.72 -19.69
CA GLU A 242 -11.01 -3.10 -19.52
C GLU A 242 -9.85 -4.10 -19.48
N ILE A 243 -8.85 -3.96 -20.36
CA ILE A 243 -7.66 -4.80 -20.37
C ILE A 243 -6.86 -4.63 -19.06
N LEU A 244 -6.63 -3.40 -18.62
CA LEU A 244 -5.87 -3.09 -17.40
C LEU A 244 -6.58 -3.58 -16.13
N SER A 245 -7.88 -3.29 -16.01
CA SER A 245 -8.69 -3.71 -14.86
C SER A 245 -8.82 -5.23 -14.79
N GLY A 246 -9.04 -5.90 -15.93
CA GLY A 246 -9.10 -7.36 -16.00
C GLY A 246 -7.83 -8.03 -15.50
N ALA A 247 -6.66 -7.57 -15.96
CA ALA A 247 -5.37 -8.09 -15.53
C ALA A 247 -5.12 -7.83 -14.04
N TRP A 248 -5.44 -6.63 -13.55
CA TRP A 248 -5.27 -6.25 -12.14
C TRP A 248 -6.18 -7.07 -11.23
N LEU A 249 -7.46 -7.26 -11.60
CA LEU A 249 -8.42 -8.07 -10.83
C LEU A 249 -8.02 -9.53 -10.79
N LEU A 250 -7.60 -10.11 -11.91
CA LEU A 250 -7.16 -11.51 -11.96
C LEU A 250 -5.91 -11.73 -11.11
N ALA A 251 -4.90 -10.86 -11.22
CA ALA A 251 -3.70 -10.92 -10.42
C ALA A 251 -4.00 -10.79 -8.90
N THR A 252 -4.92 -9.88 -8.53
CA THR A 252 -5.38 -9.71 -7.14
C THR A 252 -6.08 -10.98 -6.62
N LYS A 253 -6.98 -11.60 -7.42
CA LYS A 253 -7.64 -12.85 -7.04
C LYS A 253 -6.67 -14.01 -6.87
N ILE A 254 -5.71 -14.18 -7.79
CA ILE A 254 -4.67 -15.22 -7.69
C ILE A 254 -3.85 -15.02 -6.41
N ARG A 255 -3.43 -13.78 -6.11
CA ARG A 255 -2.69 -13.43 -4.90
C ARG A 255 -3.44 -13.80 -3.63
N GLY A 256 -4.72 -13.44 -3.55
CA GLY A 256 -5.61 -13.82 -2.44
C GLY A 256 -5.73 -15.34 -2.29
N GLY A 257 -5.92 -16.05 -3.41
CA GLY A 257 -5.98 -17.51 -3.42
C GLY A 257 -4.68 -18.17 -2.95
N ASN A 258 -3.52 -17.63 -3.32
CA ASN A 258 -2.22 -18.12 -2.83
C ASN A 258 -2.13 -18.08 -1.30
N VAL A 259 -2.55 -16.97 -0.68
CA VAL A 259 -2.55 -16.85 0.78
C VAL A 259 -3.50 -17.84 1.43
N LEU A 260 -4.73 -17.92 0.93
CA LEU A 260 -5.74 -18.84 1.48
C LEU A 260 -5.32 -20.31 1.32
N ARG A 261 -4.64 -20.67 0.24
CA ARG A 261 -4.15 -22.04 -0.01
C ARG A 261 -2.92 -22.39 0.81
N GLY A 262 -1.95 -21.48 0.88
CA GLY A 262 -0.60 -21.75 1.41
C GLY A 262 -0.32 -21.13 2.77
N VAL A 263 -1.24 -20.31 3.29
CA VAL A 263 -1.03 -19.50 4.52
C VAL A 263 0.23 -18.62 4.42
N ARG A 264 0.71 -18.38 3.20
CA ARG A 264 1.89 -17.55 2.92
C ARG A 264 1.58 -16.60 1.79
N GLN A 265 1.97 -15.36 1.96
CA GLN A 265 1.97 -14.40 0.86
C GLN A 265 2.91 -14.89 -0.25
N SER A 266 2.38 -14.97 -1.45
CA SER A 266 3.15 -15.31 -2.64
C SER A 266 2.70 -14.45 -3.80
N ASP A 267 3.65 -13.72 -4.36
CA ASP A 267 3.44 -12.87 -5.53
C ASP A 267 3.74 -13.62 -6.85
N THR A 268 3.69 -14.95 -6.83
CA THR A 268 3.98 -15.77 -8.02
C THR A 268 2.78 -16.67 -8.36
N LEU A 269 2.44 -16.74 -9.63
CA LEU A 269 1.49 -17.74 -10.13
C LEU A 269 2.05 -19.14 -9.86
N PRO A 270 1.35 -20.04 -9.14
CA PRO A 270 1.85 -21.36 -8.83
C PRO A 270 2.22 -22.16 -10.07
N SER A 271 3.29 -22.95 -9.99
CA SER A 271 3.70 -23.89 -11.04
C SER A 271 3.20 -25.32 -10.79
N GLY A 272 2.93 -25.66 -9.52
CA GLY A 272 2.41 -26.97 -9.13
C GLY A 272 0.96 -27.14 -9.59
N ARG A 273 0.64 -28.24 -10.29
CA ARG A 273 -0.69 -28.50 -10.85
C ARG A 273 -1.79 -28.47 -9.79
N ALA A 274 -1.55 -29.05 -8.62
CA ALA A 274 -2.55 -29.08 -7.54
C ALA A 274 -2.86 -27.70 -6.97
N ASP A 275 -1.84 -26.86 -6.82
CA ASP A 275 -2.00 -25.50 -6.32
C ASP A 275 -2.68 -24.63 -7.39
N LEU A 276 -2.24 -24.72 -8.64
CA LEU A 276 -2.83 -23.98 -9.74
C LEU A 276 -4.31 -24.35 -9.95
N GLU A 277 -4.68 -25.63 -9.79
CA GLU A 277 -6.07 -26.09 -9.83
C GLU A 277 -6.91 -25.50 -8.69
N ALA A 278 -6.37 -25.45 -7.48
CA ALA A 278 -7.04 -24.84 -6.32
C ALA A 278 -7.27 -23.33 -6.55
N ILE A 279 -6.27 -22.64 -7.10
CA ILE A 279 -6.38 -21.21 -7.43
C ILE A 279 -7.35 -20.99 -8.60
N ALA A 280 -7.38 -21.86 -9.60
CA ALA A 280 -8.35 -21.77 -10.69
C ALA A 280 -9.79 -21.82 -10.16
N ARG A 281 -10.10 -22.76 -9.27
CA ARG A 281 -11.42 -22.83 -8.61
C ARG A 281 -11.74 -21.59 -7.78
N TRP A 282 -10.77 -21.08 -7.03
CA TRP A 282 -10.90 -19.80 -6.29
C TRP A 282 -11.22 -18.63 -7.22
N CYS A 283 -10.61 -18.59 -8.40
CA CYS A 283 -10.86 -17.58 -9.43
C CYS A 283 -12.19 -17.77 -10.17
N GLY A 284 -12.93 -18.86 -9.91
CA GLY A 284 -14.23 -19.16 -10.53
C GLY A 284 -14.15 -20.05 -11.78
N TYR A 285 -13.01 -20.66 -12.07
CA TYR A 285 -12.85 -21.58 -13.17
C TYR A 285 -13.45 -22.98 -12.83
N PRO A 286 -13.98 -23.72 -13.83
CA PRO A 286 -14.44 -25.08 -13.63
C PRO A 286 -13.33 -26.02 -13.14
N ALA A 287 -13.69 -27.16 -12.56
CA ALA A 287 -12.73 -28.19 -12.18
C ALA A 287 -11.94 -28.69 -13.39
N GLY A 288 -10.62 -28.88 -13.20
CA GLY A 288 -9.70 -29.30 -14.27
C GLY A 288 -9.16 -28.16 -15.12
N SER A 289 -9.39 -26.90 -14.74
CA SER A 289 -9.05 -25.69 -15.51
C SER A 289 -7.74 -25.02 -15.10
N ALA A 290 -6.82 -25.71 -14.41
CA ALA A 290 -5.51 -25.14 -14.03
C ALA A 290 -4.79 -24.49 -15.23
N ARG A 291 -4.75 -25.18 -16.35
CA ARG A 291 -4.11 -24.66 -17.57
C ARG A 291 -4.86 -23.44 -18.16
N ALA A 292 -6.18 -23.45 -18.12
CA ALA A 292 -6.98 -22.32 -18.61
C ALA A 292 -6.72 -21.04 -17.80
N LEU A 293 -6.62 -21.14 -16.45
CA LEU A 293 -6.22 -20.01 -15.61
C LEU A 293 -4.83 -19.48 -16.00
N GLU A 294 -3.86 -20.37 -16.17
CA GLU A 294 -2.50 -19.99 -16.53
C GLU A 294 -2.43 -19.27 -17.88
N GLU A 295 -3.07 -19.84 -18.90
CA GLU A 295 -3.14 -19.26 -20.25
C GLU A 295 -3.83 -17.90 -20.23
N ASP A 296 -4.94 -17.76 -19.49
CA ASP A 296 -5.67 -16.51 -19.34
C ASP A 296 -4.84 -15.45 -18.63
N TYR A 297 -4.18 -15.79 -17.52
CA TYR A 297 -3.32 -14.86 -16.80
C TYR A 297 -2.19 -14.36 -17.71
N LEU A 298 -1.47 -15.25 -18.37
CA LEU A 298 -0.39 -14.89 -19.28
C LEU A 298 -0.86 -14.06 -20.48
N ARG A 299 -2.07 -14.31 -20.98
CA ARG A 299 -2.68 -13.54 -22.06
C ARG A 299 -3.06 -12.13 -21.58
N GLN A 300 -3.77 -12.03 -20.45
CA GLN A 300 -4.20 -10.75 -19.90
C GLN A 300 -3.03 -9.86 -19.54
N THR A 301 -2.01 -10.38 -18.87
CA THR A 301 -0.82 -9.59 -18.49
C THR A 301 -0.01 -9.15 -19.71
N ARG A 302 0.11 -9.97 -20.76
CA ARG A 302 0.74 -9.52 -22.03
C ARG A 302 -0.02 -8.37 -22.68
N ASN A 303 -1.35 -8.39 -22.68
CA ASN A 303 -2.16 -7.32 -23.23
C ASN A 303 -2.06 -6.06 -22.36
N ALA A 304 -2.18 -6.20 -21.05
CA ALA A 304 -2.02 -5.09 -20.09
C ALA A 304 -0.64 -4.44 -20.22
N ARG A 305 0.43 -5.23 -20.43
CA ARG A 305 1.77 -4.69 -20.63
C ARG A 305 1.88 -3.85 -21.90
N LYS A 306 1.26 -4.24 -23.00
CA LYS A 306 1.24 -3.45 -24.24
C LYS A 306 0.54 -2.11 -24.03
N VAL A 307 -0.62 -2.12 -23.37
CA VAL A 307 -1.35 -0.89 -23.05
C VAL A 307 -0.51 -0.01 -22.13
N TYR A 308 0.05 -0.59 -21.05
CA TYR A 308 0.92 0.11 -20.13
C TYR A 308 2.11 0.77 -20.84
N GLU A 309 2.84 0.03 -21.68
CA GLU A 309 4.01 0.57 -22.38
C GLU A 309 3.65 1.76 -23.27
N ARG A 310 2.57 1.66 -24.02
CA ARG A 310 2.06 2.75 -24.85
C ARG A 310 1.66 3.97 -24.03
N LEU A 311 0.77 3.79 -23.06
CA LEU A 311 0.27 4.92 -22.26
C LEU A 311 1.35 5.52 -21.35
N PHE A 312 2.13 4.68 -20.66
CA PHE A 312 3.08 5.14 -19.66
C PHE A 312 4.34 5.78 -20.26
N PHE A 313 4.80 5.34 -21.44
CA PHE A 313 6.05 5.81 -22.04
C PHE A 313 5.87 6.72 -23.25
N GLU A 314 4.80 6.58 -24.00
CA GLU A 314 4.62 7.26 -25.29
C GLU A 314 3.60 8.40 -25.22
N GLU A 315 2.44 8.18 -24.58
CA GLU A 315 1.31 9.11 -24.62
C GLU A 315 1.19 10.02 -23.39
N LEU A 316 1.68 9.59 -22.22
CA LEU A 316 1.62 10.38 -20.98
C LEU A 316 2.90 11.13 -20.68
#